data_6b7bb485b2075ea9539c24f57a02a7ac
#
_entry.id   6b7bb485b2075ea9539c24f57a02a7ac
#
_cell.length_a   1.000
_cell.length_b   1.000
_cell.length_c   1.000
_cell.angle_alpha   90.00
_cell.angle_beta   90.00
_cell.angle_gamma   90.00
#
_symmetry.space_group_name_H-M   'P 1'
#
loop_
_entity.id
_entity.type
_entity.pdbx_description
1 polymer ?
#
loop_
_entity_poly.entity_id
_entity_poly.type
_entity_poly.pdbx_seq_one_letter_code
_entity_poly.pdbx_strand_id
1 'polypeptide(L)'
;MISKLNRFNSALNSATRPRFALAVLLSFLLVTLAQASESPRQIRHALGVTTVTGTPLRIVTLFQGATDSAVALGIKPIGVVESWTEKPIYRYLRPALQGVTQVGLETQPSLETIALLKPDLIVASTFRHEKIYGLLSQIAPTIALDRVSEFKETVQMMGVALNREDKANEILFHWDRRVDSLRDRLKARFGERWPLSVSILEFREDHLRTYLPASFAGSVLSEIGFVWSRPESYTAGVMQKLTSKESIPVVDADLFFVLLRSDKPAVAQNYLDWQAHPLWQRLHAPQQQQQVYPVDNVAWSLSGGILGANNMLDDIERQFAGKAESVVKKRDIAKENATR
;
A
#
# COMPACT_ATOMS: atom_id res chain seq x y z
N MET A 1 -26.73 96.64 25.35
CA MET A 1 -27.90 96.23 24.54
C MET A 1 -27.73 94.80 24.17
N ILE A 2 -28.39 93.90 24.88
CA ILE A 2 -29.21 92.77 24.45
C ILE A 2 -28.36 91.56 24.03
N SER A 3 -28.21 90.49 24.91
CA SER A 3 -29.18 89.52 25.41
C SER A 3 -29.54 88.46 24.37
N LYS A 4 -29.38 87.22 24.80
CA LYS A 4 -29.95 85.97 24.28
C LYS A 4 -29.29 85.31 23.06
N LEU A 5 -28.51 84.26 23.34
CA LEU A 5 -28.85 82.87 22.90
C LEU A 5 -27.89 81.90 23.53
N ASN A 6 -28.27 81.39 24.66
CA ASN A 6 -27.69 80.19 25.25
C ASN A 6 -28.82 79.25 25.53
N ARG A 7 -28.96 78.18 24.74
CA ARG A 7 -29.62 76.90 25.11
C ARG A 7 -29.84 76.10 23.81
N PHE A 8 -28.95 75.24 23.49
CA PHE A 8 -29.24 73.97 22.81
C PHE A 8 -27.91 73.21 22.60
N ASN A 9 -27.49 72.50 23.60
CA ASN A 9 -26.54 71.37 23.42
C ASN A 9 -26.40 70.60 24.74
N SER A 10 -27.37 69.74 25.04
CA SER A 10 -27.17 68.72 26.03
C SER A 10 -28.24 67.64 25.92
N ALA A 11 -28.13 66.81 24.91
CA ALA A 11 -28.84 65.53 24.87
C ALA A 11 -28.43 64.73 23.62
N LEU A 12 -27.22 64.17 23.56
CA LEU A 12 -26.86 63.10 22.64
C LEU A 12 -25.43 62.64 22.94
N ASN A 13 -25.26 61.88 24.05
CA ASN A 13 -24.03 61.03 24.18
C ASN A 13 -24.07 60.20 25.48
N SER A 14 -24.95 59.21 25.62
CA SER A 14 -24.76 58.24 26.69
C SER A 14 -25.36 56.85 26.47
N ALA A 15 -25.86 56.51 25.29
CA ALA A 15 -26.51 55.21 25.11
C ALA A 15 -25.82 54.20 24.14
N THR A 16 -24.72 54.58 23.45
CA THR A 16 -24.13 53.71 22.43
C THR A 16 -22.76 53.06 22.79
N ARG A 17 -22.11 53.52 23.86
CA ARG A 17 -20.79 52.99 24.25
C ARG A 17 -20.76 51.59 24.89
N PRO A 18 -21.71 51.10 25.69
CA PRO A 18 -21.60 49.75 26.28
C PRO A 18 -21.92 48.62 25.30
N ARG A 19 -22.74 48.86 24.25
CA ARG A 19 -23.09 47.84 23.26
C ARG A 19 -21.97 47.50 22.28
N PHE A 20 -21.16 48.48 21.92
CA PHE A 20 -19.96 48.25 21.06
C PHE A 20 -18.86 47.52 21.80
N ALA A 21 -18.59 47.83 23.06
CA ALA A 21 -17.60 47.14 23.89
C ALA A 21 -17.98 45.67 24.14
N LEU A 22 -19.28 45.40 24.38
CA LEU A 22 -19.76 44.03 24.57
C LEU A 22 -19.70 43.19 23.29
N ALA A 23 -19.99 43.77 22.10
CA ALA A 23 -19.89 43.11 20.82
C ALA A 23 -18.42 42.77 20.42
N VAL A 24 -17.45 43.64 20.73
CA VAL A 24 -16.03 43.41 20.51
C VAL A 24 -15.50 42.37 21.49
N LEU A 25 -15.93 42.34 22.77
CA LEU A 25 -15.53 41.29 23.71
C LEU A 25 -16.11 39.93 23.33
N LEU A 26 -17.36 39.85 22.82
CA LEU A 26 -18.00 38.63 22.37
C LEU A 26 -17.32 38.08 21.09
N SER A 27 -16.88 38.95 20.17
CA SER A 27 -16.13 38.51 18.97
C SER A 27 -14.72 38.01 19.31
N PHE A 28 -14.06 38.57 20.33
CA PHE A 28 -12.77 38.03 20.82
C PHE A 28 -12.92 36.69 21.54
N LEU A 29 -14.06 36.47 22.26
CA LEU A 29 -14.34 35.20 22.93
C LEU A 29 -14.64 34.07 21.90
N LEU A 30 -15.28 34.39 20.79
CA LEU A 30 -15.55 33.43 19.70
C LEU A 30 -14.32 33.00 18.90
N VAL A 31 -13.30 33.85 18.79
CA VAL A 31 -12.06 33.52 18.12
C VAL A 31 -11.15 32.59 18.98
N THR A 32 -11.25 32.67 20.29
CA THR A 32 -10.48 31.78 21.19
C THR A 32 -11.07 30.37 21.33
N LEU A 33 -12.33 30.14 20.95
CA LEU A 33 -12.98 28.82 20.97
C LEU A 33 -12.67 27.95 19.76
N ALA A 34 -12.01 28.47 18.73
CA ALA A 34 -11.72 27.74 17.50
C ALA A 34 -10.36 26.98 17.51
N GLN A 35 -9.58 27.04 18.55
CA GLN A 35 -8.46 26.13 18.79
C GLN A 35 -8.98 24.92 19.59
N ALA A 36 -9.80 24.07 18.97
CA ALA A 36 -9.96 22.73 19.44
C ALA A 36 -8.58 22.07 19.38
N SER A 37 -7.85 22.07 20.50
CA SER A 37 -6.64 21.28 20.67
C SER A 37 -7.06 19.83 20.41
N GLU A 38 -6.74 19.31 19.22
CA GLU A 38 -6.94 17.90 18.95
C GLU A 38 -6.27 17.10 20.07
N SER A 39 -7.03 16.25 20.73
CA SER A 39 -6.53 15.44 21.85
C SER A 39 -5.37 14.57 21.38
N PRO A 40 -4.30 14.45 22.17
CA PRO A 40 -3.20 13.57 21.83
C PRO A 40 -3.68 12.14 21.60
N ARG A 41 -3.34 11.54 20.46
CA ARG A 41 -3.66 10.15 20.14
C ARG A 41 -2.49 9.25 20.53
N GLN A 42 -2.79 8.17 21.23
CA GLN A 42 -1.81 7.14 21.56
C GLN A 42 -1.88 6.03 20.51
N ILE A 43 -0.84 5.90 19.71
CA ILE A 43 -0.72 4.89 18.68
C ILE A 43 0.08 3.72 19.24
N ARG A 44 -0.58 2.60 19.45
CA ARG A 44 0.09 1.34 19.81
C ARG A 44 0.66 0.70 18.54
N HIS A 45 1.94 0.35 18.57
CA HIS A 45 2.65 -0.25 17.43
C HIS A 45 3.67 -1.28 17.93
N ALA A 46 4.36 -1.95 17.03
CA ALA A 46 5.23 -3.09 17.35
C ALA A 46 6.37 -2.78 18.35
N LEU A 47 6.85 -1.53 18.41
CA LEU A 47 7.95 -1.12 19.32
C LEU A 47 7.45 -0.27 20.49
N GLY A 48 6.15 -0.25 20.79
CA GLY A 48 5.61 0.44 21.96
C GLY A 48 4.37 1.28 21.68
N VAL A 49 4.32 2.47 22.30
CA VAL A 49 3.23 3.43 22.15
C VAL A 49 3.81 4.80 21.84
N THR A 50 3.39 5.41 20.76
CA THR A 50 3.77 6.76 20.38
C THR A 50 2.60 7.71 20.52
N THR A 51 2.83 8.85 21.17
CA THR A 51 1.83 9.92 21.27
C THR A 51 1.97 10.85 20.08
N VAL A 52 0.89 11.00 19.30
CA VAL A 52 0.80 11.93 18.17
C VAL A 52 -0.19 13.05 18.54
N THR A 53 0.27 14.29 18.51
CA THR A 53 -0.55 15.47 18.82
C THR A 53 -0.93 16.19 17.53
N GLY A 54 -2.20 16.58 17.41
CA GLY A 54 -2.70 17.23 16.20
C GLY A 54 -2.68 16.31 14.98
N THR A 55 -2.84 16.87 13.79
CA THR A 55 -2.74 16.15 12.52
C THR A 55 -1.35 16.34 11.92
N PRO A 56 -0.50 15.29 11.84
CA PRO A 56 0.82 15.39 11.21
C PRO A 56 0.72 15.83 9.76
N LEU A 57 1.57 16.79 9.36
CA LEU A 57 1.63 17.32 8.00
C LEU A 57 2.97 17.00 7.31
N ARG A 58 4.01 16.77 8.10
CA ARG A 58 5.40 16.56 7.64
C ARG A 58 5.82 15.11 7.90
N ILE A 59 5.41 14.22 7.01
CA ILE A 59 5.56 12.78 7.21
C ILE A 59 6.78 12.26 6.46
N VAL A 60 7.59 11.44 7.13
CA VAL A 60 8.65 10.65 6.50
C VAL A 60 8.30 9.18 6.57
N THR A 61 8.37 8.48 5.43
CA THR A 61 8.10 7.04 5.33
C THR A 61 9.38 6.27 5.01
N LEU A 62 9.68 5.23 5.78
CA LEU A 62 10.95 4.51 5.72
C LEU A 62 10.84 3.11 5.09
N PHE A 63 9.67 2.74 4.56
CA PHE A 63 9.50 1.51 3.76
C PHE A 63 8.41 1.70 2.70
N GLN A 64 8.46 0.88 1.66
CA GLN A 64 7.66 1.08 0.45
C GLN A 64 6.15 1.03 0.73
N GLY A 65 5.70 0.07 1.56
CA GLY A 65 4.28 -0.05 1.93
C GLY A 65 3.74 1.17 2.67
N ALA A 66 4.56 1.85 3.51
CA ALA A 66 4.16 3.10 4.16
C ALA A 66 4.06 4.26 3.16
N THR A 67 4.98 4.33 2.20
CA THR A 67 4.92 5.34 1.13
C THR A 67 3.67 5.18 0.27
N ASP A 68 3.36 3.95 -0.13
CA ASP A 68 2.16 3.57 -0.88
C ASP A 68 0.88 3.93 -0.09
N SER A 69 0.83 3.55 1.19
CA SER A 69 -0.32 3.82 2.07
C SER A 69 -0.52 5.32 2.32
N ALA A 70 0.57 6.11 2.45
CA ALA A 70 0.46 7.57 2.56
C ALA A 70 -0.22 8.16 1.33
N VAL A 71 0.20 7.74 0.13
CA VAL A 71 -0.41 8.18 -1.15
C VAL A 71 -1.87 7.75 -1.22
N ALA A 72 -2.20 6.52 -0.84
CA ALA A 72 -3.58 6.03 -0.80
C ALA A 72 -4.47 6.86 0.12
N LEU A 73 -3.95 7.29 1.27
CA LEU A 73 -4.63 8.18 2.23
C LEU A 73 -4.72 9.64 1.75
N GLY A 74 -4.21 9.96 0.58
CA GLY A 74 -4.19 11.32 0.02
C GLY A 74 -3.11 12.22 0.64
N ILE A 75 -2.07 11.64 1.22
CA ILE A 75 -0.97 12.35 1.85
C ILE A 75 0.27 12.23 0.98
N LYS A 76 0.92 13.37 0.73
CA LYS A 76 2.25 13.41 0.11
C LYS A 76 3.31 13.52 1.21
N PRO A 77 4.12 12.47 1.46
CA PRO A 77 5.25 12.56 2.39
C PRO A 77 6.26 13.63 1.96
N ILE A 78 6.96 14.22 2.92
CA ILE A 78 8.07 15.15 2.64
C ILE A 78 9.40 14.41 2.39
N GLY A 79 9.50 13.17 2.88
CA GLY A 79 10.66 12.31 2.70
C GLY A 79 10.24 10.85 2.53
N VAL A 80 10.87 10.16 1.58
CA VAL A 80 10.63 8.73 1.29
C VAL A 80 11.96 8.03 1.04
N VAL A 81 12.03 6.73 1.30
CA VAL A 81 13.16 5.89 0.90
C VAL A 81 13.12 5.59 -0.60
N GLU A 82 14.30 5.36 -1.19
CA GLU A 82 14.38 4.95 -2.59
C GLU A 82 13.70 3.59 -2.83
N SER A 83 13.07 3.46 -4.00
CA SER A 83 12.52 2.19 -4.45
C SER A 83 13.62 1.16 -4.75
N TRP A 84 13.30 -0.14 -4.63
CA TRP A 84 14.23 -1.23 -4.89
C TRP A 84 14.59 -1.36 -6.38
N THR A 85 13.62 -1.06 -7.24
CA THR A 85 13.75 -0.99 -8.71
C THR A 85 13.06 0.29 -9.18
N GLU A 86 13.14 0.63 -10.47
CA GLU A 86 12.49 1.80 -11.04
C GLU A 86 12.87 3.12 -10.33
N LYS A 87 14.09 3.21 -9.85
CA LYS A 87 14.58 4.34 -9.06
C LYS A 87 14.29 5.72 -9.66
N PRO A 88 14.15 6.75 -8.80
CA PRO A 88 14.20 6.70 -7.34
C PRO A 88 12.85 6.27 -6.71
N ILE A 89 11.76 6.26 -7.47
CA ILE A 89 10.38 6.01 -7.02
C ILE A 89 9.70 5.09 -8.04
N TYR A 90 8.90 4.12 -7.56
CA TYR A 90 8.09 3.26 -8.43
C TYR A 90 7.18 4.08 -9.33
N ARG A 91 7.07 3.68 -10.61
CA ARG A 91 6.34 4.43 -11.65
C ARG A 91 4.92 4.79 -11.24
N TYR A 92 4.20 3.88 -10.60
CA TYR A 92 2.82 4.11 -10.19
C TYR A 92 2.66 5.18 -9.10
N LEU A 93 3.70 5.49 -8.32
CA LEU A 93 3.70 6.51 -7.27
C LEU A 93 4.25 7.88 -7.75
N ARG A 94 4.97 7.93 -8.88
CA ARG A 94 5.63 9.15 -9.35
C ARG A 94 4.71 10.36 -9.47
N PRO A 95 3.47 10.25 -10.01
CA PRO A 95 2.57 11.40 -10.13
C PRO A 95 2.27 12.07 -8.79
N ALA A 96 2.08 11.26 -7.73
CA ALA A 96 1.76 11.77 -6.38
C ALA A 96 3.00 12.28 -5.62
N LEU A 97 4.20 11.81 -5.98
CA LEU A 97 5.44 12.05 -5.23
C LEU A 97 6.44 12.98 -5.95
N GLN A 98 5.97 13.81 -6.89
CA GLN A 98 6.85 14.76 -7.57
C GLN A 98 7.54 15.70 -6.58
N GLY A 99 8.89 15.80 -6.64
CA GLY A 99 9.68 16.68 -5.78
C GLY A 99 9.81 16.25 -4.32
N VAL A 100 9.45 15.00 -3.97
CA VAL A 100 9.69 14.44 -2.64
C VAL A 100 11.19 14.21 -2.41
N THR A 101 11.66 14.46 -1.19
CA THR A 101 13.08 14.23 -0.83
C THR A 101 13.35 12.74 -0.62
N GLN A 102 14.44 12.23 -1.21
CA GLN A 102 14.93 10.89 -0.93
C GLN A 102 15.72 10.87 0.39
N VAL A 103 15.35 10.00 1.32
CA VAL A 103 16.00 9.88 2.63
C VAL A 103 16.91 8.65 2.74
N GLY A 104 17.40 8.16 1.60
CA GLY A 104 18.30 6.99 1.53
C GLY A 104 17.57 5.68 1.20
N LEU A 105 18.20 4.57 1.52
CA LEU A 105 17.65 3.23 1.26
C LEU A 105 16.74 2.77 2.41
N GLU A 106 15.78 1.91 2.12
CA GLU A 106 14.94 1.27 3.15
C GLU A 106 15.78 0.52 4.21
N THR A 107 16.92 -0.06 3.80
CA THR A 107 17.83 -0.75 4.70
C THR A 107 18.83 0.15 5.40
N GLN A 108 19.01 1.37 4.90
CA GLN A 108 19.98 2.35 5.42
C GLN A 108 19.46 3.77 5.16
N PRO A 109 18.44 4.23 5.92
CA PRO A 109 17.95 5.59 5.82
C PRO A 109 18.96 6.59 6.41
N SER A 110 19.02 7.80 5.82
CA SER A 110 19.88 8.89 6.30
C SER A 110 19.20 9.64 7.43
N LEU A 111 19.62 9.39 8.67
CA LEU A 111 19.10 10.08 9.85
C LEU A 111 19.33 11.59 9.78
N GLU A 112 20.45 12.02 9.19
CA GLU A 112 20.76 13.44 8.98
C GLU A 112 19.73 14.10 8.05
N THR A 113 19.47 13.49 6.89
CA THR A 113 18.47 14.00 5.95
C THR A 113 17.09 14.04 6.57
N ILE A 114 16.72 13.00 7.34
CA ILE A 114 15.44 12.95 8.05
C ILE A 114 15.34 14.09 9.06
N ALA A 115 16.37 14.33 9.87
CA ALA A 115 16.39 15.40 10.87
C ALA A 115 16.31 16.79 10.22
N LEU A 116 17.01 17.02 9.10
CA LEU A 116 16.93 18.28 8.34
C LEU A 116 15.54 18.55 7.79
N LEU A 117 14.78 17.52 7.45
CA LEU A 117 13.39 17.64 7.00
C LEU A 117 12.43 18.07 8.13
N LYS A 118 12.83 17.98 9.40
CA LYS A 118 12.00 18.32 10.58
C LYS A 118 10.60 17.69 10.45
N PRO A 119 10.49 16.35 10.40
CA PRO A 119 9.19 15.68 10.34
C PRO A 119 8.41 15.86 11.65
N ASP A 120 7.10 15.73 11.58
CA ASP A 120 6.21 15.63 12.73
C ASP A 120 5.68 14.20 12.94
N LEU A 121 5.95 13.30 11.99
CA LEU A 121 5.73 11.86 12.10
C LEU A 121 6.73 11.10 11.23
N ILE A 122 7.30 10.02 11.76
CA ILE A 122 8.09 9.03 11.02
C ILE A 122 7.35 7.68 11.04
N VAL A 123 7.22 7.06 9.88
CA VAL A 123 6.64 5.73 9.74
C VAL A 123 7.72 4.74 9.38
N ALA A 124 8.04 3.84 10.31
CA ALA A 124 9.11 2.85 10.24
C ALA A 124 8.55 1.42 10.23
N SER A 125 9.40 0.42 10.11
CA SER A 125 9.07 -0.99 10.31
C SER A 125 10.07 -1.64 11.27
N THR A 126 9.61 -2.55 12.12
CA THR A 126 10.44 -3.32 13.04
C THR A 126 11.50 -4.11 12.26
N PHE A 127 11.09 -4.79 11.23
CA PHE A 127 11.96 -5.64 10.41
C PHE A 127 13.22 -4.92 9.87
N ARG A 128 13.15 -3.60 9.61
CA ARG A 128 14.27 -2.81 9.06
C ARG A 128 14.91 -1.87 10.06
N HIS A 129 14.11 -1.32 10.98
CA HIS A 129 14.50 -0.10 11.71
C HIS A 129 14.53 -0.29 13.24
N GLU A 130 14.31 -1.51 13.77
CA GLU A 130 14.32 -1.78 15.21
C GLU A 130 15.59 -1.22 15.88
N LYS A 131 16.77 -1.47 15.29
CA LYS A 131 18.06 -1.04 15.85
C LYS A 131 18.26 0.48 15.90
N ILE A 132 17.57 1.22 15.04
CA ILE A 132 17.68 2.68 14.95
C ILE A 132 16.39 3.37 15.43
N TYR A 133 15.40 2.64 15.92
CA TYR A 133 14.12 3.20 16.36
C TYR A 133 14.28 4.28 17.42
N GLY A 134 15.17 4.08 18.42
CA GLY A 134 15.46 5.08 19.44
C GLY A 134 16.02 6.39 18.87
N LEU A 135 16.85 6.33 17.83
CA LEU A 135 17.37 7.52 17.14
C LEU A 135 16.28 8.21 16.31
N LEU A 136 15.43 7.47 15.63
CA LEU A 136 14.30 8.03 14.90
C LEU A 136 13.32 8.73 15.84
N SER A 137 13.04 8.16 17.01
CA SER A 137 12.14 8.71 18.02
C SER A 137 12.70 9.99 18.69
N GLN A 138 14.02 10.22 18.63
CA GLN A 138 14.63 11.48 19.06
C GLN A 138 14.44 12.59 18.00
N ILE A 139 14.23 12.24 16.74
CA ILE A 139 13.99 13.21 15.66
C ILE A 139 12.52 13.65 15.67
N ALA A 140 11.59 12.68 15.71
CA ALA A 140 10.16 12.94 15.72
C ALA A 140 9.36 11.74 16.27
N PRO A 141 8.07 11.91 16.64
CA PRO A 141 7.17 10.81 16.92
C PRO A 141 7.28 9.73 15.83
N THR A 142 7.59 8.49 16.24
CA THR A 142 7.84 7.39 15.30
C THR A 142 6.92 6.22 15.59
N ILE A 143 6.16 5.76 14.58
CA ILE A 143 5.38 4.52 14.64
C ILE A 143 6.08 3.43 13.84
N ALA A 144 6.02 2.18 14.29
CA ALA A 144 6.68 1.06 13.65
C ALA A 144 5.72 -0.10 13.39
N LEU A 145 5.53 -0.45 12.12
CA LEU A 145 4.77 -1.63 11.70
C LEU A 145 5.62 -2.89 11.95
N ASP A 146 4.97 -3.98 12.36
CA ASP A 146 5.69 -5.22 12.65
C ASP A 146 6.27 -5.81 11.36
N ARG A 147 5.46 -5.98 10.35
CA ARG A 147 5.86 -6.55 9.06
C ARG A 147 5.54 -5.62 7.90
N VAL A 148 6.47 -5.51 6.97
CA VAL A 148 6.32 -4.70 5.76
C VAL A 148 5.29 -5.27 4.77
N SER A 149 4.81 -6.50 4.99
CA SER A 149 3.83 -7.19 4.13
C SER A 149 2.38 -6.97 4.55
N GLU A 150 2.11 -6.41 5.73
CA GLU A 150 0.75 -6.23 6.27
C GLU A 150 0.18 -4.88 5.82
N PHE A 151 -0.18 -4.81 4.55
CA PHE A 151 -0.62 -3.56 3.92
C PHE A 151 -1.92 -2.99 4.52
N LYS A 152 -2.87 -3.84 4.97
CA LYS A 152 -4.13 -3.37 5.59
C LYS A 152 -3.88 -2.76 6.97
N GLU A 153 -3.05 -3.40 7.79
CA GLU A 153 -2.64 -2.86 9.07
C GLU A 153 -1.87 -1.54 8.89
N THR A 154 -1.00 -1.45 7.86
CA THR A 154 -0.28 -0.22 7.54
C THR A 154 -1.23 0.93 7.22
N VAL A 155 -2.24 0.71 6.36
CA VAL A 155 -3.26 1.72 6.04
C VAL A 155 -4.03 2.13 7.29
N GLN A 156 -4.45 1.16 8.12
CA GLN A 156 -5.25 1.42 9.31
C GLN A 156 -4.46 2.20 10.36
N MET A 157 -3.24 1.76 10.70
CA MET A 157 -2.39 2.44 11.67
C MET A 157 -2.03 3.85 11.22
N MET A 158 -1.68 4.03 9.95
CA MET A 158 -1.41 5.35 9.37
C MET A 158 -2.68 6.21 9.34
N GLY A 159 -3.85 5.63 9.07
CA GLY A 159 -5.14 6.33 9.14
C GLY A 159 -5.36 6.96 10.51
N VAL A 160 -5.17 6.19 11.59
CA VAL A 160 -5.26 6.68 12.97
C VAL A 160 -4.19 7.75 13.24
N ALA A 161 -2.93 7.48 12.90
CA ALA A 161 -1.83 8.40 13.17
C ALA A 161 -1.98 9.75 12.44
N LEU A 162 -2.55 9.74 11.25
CA LEU A 162 -2.70 10.91 10.37
C LEU A 162 -4.08 11.59 10.46
N ASN A 163 -4.94 11.17 11.40
CA ASN A 163 -6.33 11.66 11.51
C ASN A 163 -7.11 11.47 10.19
N ARG A 164 -6.99 10.28 9.59
CA ARG A 164 -7.60 9.86 8.33
C ARG A 164 -8.29 8.50 8.45
N GLU A 165 -8.84 8.18 9.64
CA GLU A 165 -9.48 6.89 9.92
C GLU A 165 -10.62 6.58 8.96
N ASP A 166 -11.50 7.58 8.70
CA ASP A 166 -12.61 7.40 7.76
C ASP A 166 -12.10 7.04 6.35
N LYS A 167 -11.02 7.69 5.90
CA LYS A 167 -10.41 7.38 4.60
C LYS A 167 -9.77 6.00 4.58
N ALA A 168 -9.12 5.60 5.67
CA ALA A 168 -8.56 4.25 5.80
C ALA A 168 -9.67 3.19 5.75
N ASN A 169 -10.77 3.40 6.48
CA ASN A 169 -11.92 2.51 6.47
C ASN A 169 -12.58 2.42 5.08
N GLU A 170 -12.73 3.54 4.37
CA GLU A 170 -13.22 3.58 2.99
C GLU A 170 -12.33 2.74 2.05
N ILE A 171 -11.01 2.93 2.12
CA ILE A 171 -10.02 2.17 1.31
C ILE A 171 -10.15 0.67 1.57
N LEU A 172 -10.21 0.25 2.85
CA LEU A 172 -10.29 -1.15 3.22
C LEU A 172 -11.66 -1.76 2.82
N PHE A 173 -12.75 -1.02 2.97
CA PHE A 173 -14.06 -1.44 2.48
C PHE A 173 -14.08 -1.67 0.97
N HIS A 174 -13.49 -0.77 0.19
CA HIS A 174 -13.39 -0.94 -1.27
C HIS A 174 -12.49 -2.12 -1.64
N TRP A 175 -11.41 -2.33 -0.90
CA TRP A 175 -10.55 -3.50 -1.07
C TRP A 175 -11.35 -4.80 -0.89
N ASP A 176 -12.04 -4.95 0.24
CA ASP A 176 -12.79 -6.17 0.55
C ASP A 176 -13.86 -6.46 -0.51
N ARG A 177 -14.61 -5.43 -0.92
CA ARG A 177 -15.60 -5.53 -2.00
C ARG A 177 -14.98 -5.99 -3.33
N ARG A 178 -13.80 -5.48 -3.65
CA ARG A 178 -13.09 -5.83 -4.88
C ARG A 178 -12.60 -7.28 -4.84
N VAL A 179 -12.05 -7.72 -3.72
CA VAL A 179 -11.60 -9.09 -3.50
C VAL A 179 -12.78 -10.07 -3.62
N ASP A 180 -13.91 -9.78 -2.98
CA ASP A 180 -15.10 -10.62 -3.04
C ASP A 180 -15.63 -10.75 -4.48
N SER A 181 -15.73 -9.64 -5.19
CA SER A 181 -16.16 -9.62 -6.59
C SER A 181 -15.21 -10.44 -7.48
N LEU A 182 -13.91 -10.33 -7.29
CA LEU A 182 -12.91 -11.11 -8.03
C LEU A 182 -13.02 -12.60 -7.71
N ARG A 183 -13.15 -12.96 -6.44
CA ARG A 183 -13.36 -14.34 -5.99
C ARG A 183 -14.57 -14.99 -6.66
N ASP A 184 -15.69 -14.28 -6.68
CA ASP A 184 -16.93 -14.80 -7.29
C ASP A 184 -16.78 -15.01 -8.80
N ARG A 185 -16.12 -14.10 -9.50
CA ARG A 185 -15.81 -14.28 -10.93
C ARG A 185 -14.88 -15.47 -11.19
N LEU A 186 -13.88 -15.69 -10.33
CA LEU A 186 -12.97 -16.83 -10.44
C LEU A 186 -13.72 -18.15 -10.16
N LYS A 187 -14.59 -18.19 -9.14
CA LYS A 187 -15.47 -19.34 -8.88
C LYS A 187 -16.36 -19.66 -10.07
N ALA A 188 -17.01 -18.65 -10.64
CA ALA A 188 -17.86 -18.83 -11.83
C ALA A 188 -17.07 -19.34 -13.04
N ARG A 189 -15.81 -18.88 -13.19
CA ARG A 189 -14.94 -19.29 -14.30
C ARG A 189 -14.43 -20.71 -14.19
N PHE A 190 -13.97 -21.11 -13.00
CA PHE A 190 -13.31 -22.39 -12.78
C PHE A 190 -14.24 -23.51 -12.29
N GLY A 191 -15.45 -23.15 -11.83
CA GLY A 191 -16.47 -24.11 -11.39
C GLY A 191 -15.97 -25.03 -10.29
N GLU A 192 -16.14 -26.34 -10.47
CA GLU A 192 -15.72 -27.37 -9.52
C GLU A 192 -14.21 -27.43 -9.29
N ARG A 193 -13.41 -26.86 -10.19
CA ARG A 193 -11.95 -26.79 -10.01
C ARG A 193 -11.53 -25.74 -8.98
N TRP A 194 -12.42 -24.83 -8.59
CA TRP A 194 -12.11 -23.83 -7.56
C TRP A 194 -12.23 -24.44 -6.15
N PRO A 195 -11.31 -24.14 -5.20
CA PRO A 195 -10.16 -23.23 -5.33
C PRO A 195 -8.98 -23.86 -6.08
N LEU A 196 -8.24 -23.04 -6.84
CA LEU A 196 -7.03 -23.46 -7.52
C LEU A 196 -5.81 -23.31 -6.61
N SER A 197 -4.90 -24.27 -6.68
CA SER A 197 -3.60 -24.15 -6.05
C SER A 197 -2.67 -23.24 -6.85
N VAL A 198 -1.82 -22.46 -6.15
CA VAL A 198 -0.91 -21.50 -6.77
C VAL A 198 0.50 -21.64 -6.25
N SER A 199 1.47 -21.25 -7.10
CA SER A 199 2.84 -20.96 -6.72
C SER A 199 3.27 -19.61 -7.28
N ILE A 200 3.94 -18.80 -6.44
CA ILE A 200 4.51 -17.51 -6.80
C ILE A 200 6.02 -17.69 -6.91
N LEU A 201 6.54 -17.56 -8.12
CA LEU A 201 7.91 -17.93 -8.47
C LEU A 201 8.72 -16.68 -8.89
N GLU A 202 9.73 -16.31 -8.11
CA GLU A 202 10.65 -15.21 -8.45
C GLU A 202 11.98 -15.78 -8.90
N PHE A 203 12.30 -15.61 -10.18
CA PHE A 203 13.60 -15.99 -10.74
C PHE A 203 14.64 -14.89 -10.52
N ARG A 204 15.80 -15.29 -10.06
CA ARG A 204 16.99 -14.47 -9.85
C ARG A 204 18.13 -14.98 -10.73
N GLU A 205 19.32 -14.39 -10.61
CA GLU A 205 20.46 -14.73 -11.47
C GLU A 205 20.93 -16.19 -11.26
N ASP A 206 20.82 -16.71 -10.03
CA ASP A 206 21.41 -17.99 -9.59
C ASP A 206 20.44 -18.96 -8.88
N HIS A 207 19.20 -18.54 -8.62
CA HIS A 207 18.23 -19.33 -7.88
C HIS A 207 16.78 -18.93 -8.18
N LEU A 208 15.87 -19.78 -7.73
CA LEU A 208 14.42 -19.53 -7.68
C LEU A 208 14.01 -19.25 -6.23
N ARG A 209 13.09 -18.33 -6.01
CA ARG A 209 12.33 -18.19 -4.77
C ARG A 209 10.87 -18.51 -5.01
N THR A 210 10.27 -19.25 -4.11
CA THR A 210 8.81 -19.36 -4.03
C THR A 210 8.31 -18.57 -2.83
N TYR A 211 7.31 -17.71 -3.04
CA TYR A 211 6.68 -16.93 -1.99
C TYR A 211 5.56 -17.72 -1.33
N LEU A 212 5.49 -17.65 0.00
CA LEU A 212 4.59 -18.41 0.85
C LEU A 212 3.34 -17.60 1.22
N PRO A 213 2.28 -18.23 1.79
CA PRO A 213 1.06 -17.53 2.18
C PRO A 213 1.26 -16.29 3.04
N ALA A 214 2.26 -16.28 3.93
CA ALA A 214 2.60 -15.15 4.80
C ALA A 214 3.35 -14.00 4.09
N SER A 215 3.69 -14.14 2.81
CA SER A 215 4.26 -13.05 2.01
C SER A 215 3.18 -12.04 1.60
N PHE A 216 3.59 -10.85 1.15
CA PHE A 216 2.68 -9.85 0.64
C PHE A 216 1.77 -10.40 -0.48
N ALA A 217 2.34 -10.93 -1.56
CA ALA A 217 1.52 -11.52 -2.62
C ALA A 217 0.75 -12.75 -2.15
N GLY A 218 1.33 -13.54 -1.24
CA GLY A 218 0.68 -14.70 -0.66
C GLY A 218 -0.57 -14.34 0.13
N SER A 219 -0.54 -13.28 0.93
CA SER A 219 -1.70 -12.81 1.68
C SER A 219 -2.82 -12.34 0.76
N VAL A 220 -2.50 -11.58 -0.30
CA VAL A 220 -3.47 -11.14 -1.31
C VAL A 220 -4.13 -12.34 -2.00
N LEU A 221 -3.36 -13.33 -2.46
CA LEU A 221 -3.92 -14.52 -3.11
C LEU A 221 -4.77 -15.36 -2.16
N SER A 222 -4.38 -15.46 -0.87
CA SER A 222 -5.18 -16.14 0.15
C SER A 222 -6.51 -15.45 0.39
N GLU A 223 -6.55 -14.12 0.42
CA GLU A 223 -7.81 -13.36 0.55
C GLU A 223 -8.74 -13.56 -0.65
N ILE A 224 -8.20 -13.67 -1.86
CA ILE A 224 -8.98 -13.99 -3.06
C ILE A 224 -9.54 -15.42 -2.98
N GLY A 225 -8.88 -16.32 -2.26
CA GLY A 225 -9.32 -17.70 -2.07
C GLY A 225 -8.51 -18.74 -2.84
N PHE A 226 -7.34 -18.38 -3.37
CA PHE A 226 -6.37 -19.38 -3.84
C PHE A 226 -5.78 -20.17 -2.68
N VAL A 227 -5.31 -21.38 -2.97
CA VAL A 227 -4.71 -22.28 -1.99
C VAL A 227 -3.31 -22.69 -2.42
N TRP A 228 -2.56 -23.33 -1.51
CA TRP A 228 -1.24 -23.91 -1.81
C TRP A 228 -1.34 -25.41 -1.86
N SER A 229 -0.72 -26.04 -2.86
CA SER A 229 -0.83 -27.48 -3.10
C SER A 229 -0.17 -28.33 -2.00
N ARG A 230 0.80 -27.79 -1.27
CA ARG A 230 1.57 -28.49 -0.24
C ARG A 230 1.85 -27.59 0.97
N PRO A 231 0.81 -27.13 1.70
CA PRO A 231 1.01 -26.22 2.82
C PRO A 231 1.88 -26.82 3.93
N GLU A 232 1.87 -28.13 4.13
CA GLU A 232 2.69 -28.85 5.10
C GLU A 232 4.19 -28.89 4.76
N SER A 233 4.56 -28.63 3.50
CA SER A 233 5.97 -28.59 3.04
C SER A 233 6.63 -27.25 3.33
N TYR A 234 5.86 -26.23 3.74
CA TYR A 234 6.39 -24.90 3.92
C TYR A 234 6.91 -24.72 5.34
N THR A 235 8.16 -24.30 5.42
CA THR A 235 8.73 -23.79 6.68
C THR A 235 8.06 -22.47 7.06
N ALA A 236 8.08 -22.11 8.33
CA ALA A 236 7.64 -20.79 8.76
C ALA A 236 8.43 -19.69 8.02
N GLY A 237 7.73 -18.69 7.50
CA GLY A 237 8.36 -17.56 6.79
C GLY A 237 7.54 -17.03 5.62
N VAL A 238 8.13 -16.10 4.90
CA VAL A 238 7.50 -15.42 3.75
C VAL A 238 7.94 -15.97 2.41
N MET A 239 9.05 -16.70 2.35
CA MET A 239 9.57 -17.28 1.11
C MET A 239 10.52 -18.46 1.38
N GLN A 240 10.67 -19.32 0.38
CA GLN A 240 11.66 -20.38 0.35
C GLN A 240 12.61 -20.20 -0.85
N LYS A 241 13.92 -20.36 -0.62
CA LYS A 241 14.95 -20.31 -1.66
C LYS A 241 15.21 -21.72 -2.18
N LEU A 242 15.14 -21.90 -3.49
CA LEU A 242 15.44 -23.15 -4.20
C LEU A 242 16.67 -22.94 -5.07
N THR A 243 17.74 -23.69 -4.79
CA THR A 243 19.03 -23.59 -5.50
C THR A 243 19.30 -24.80 -6.40
N SER A 244 18.61 -25.93 -6.14
CA SER A 244 18.70 -27.14 -6.95
C SER A 244 17.44 -27.36 -7.76
N LYS A 245 17.57 -27.76 -9.01
CA LYS A 245 16.45 -28.11 -9.90
C LYS A 245 15.72 -29.38 -9.47
N GLU A 246 16.34 -30.25 -8.65
CA GLU A 246 15.64 -31.39 -8.03
C GLU A 246 14.50 -30.94 -7.08
N SER A 247 14.56 -29.71 -6.59
CA SER A 247 13.50 -29.11 -5.77
C SER A 247 12.27 -28.67 -6.57
N ILE A 248 12.29 -28.71 -7.90
CA ILE A 248 11.18 -28.29 -8.78
C ILE A 248 9.82 -28.85 -8.33
N PRO A 249 9.66 -30.15 -7.94
CA PRO A 249 8.37 -30.67 -7.53
C PRO A 249 7.76 -29.99 -6.30
N VAL A 250 8.54 -29.24 -5.50
CA VAL A 250 8.03 -28.52 -4.32
C VAL A 250 7.06 -27.38 -4.74
N VAL A 251 7.23 -26.81 -5.93
CA VAL A 251 6.41 -25.69 -6.40
C VAL A 251 5.23 -26.11 -7.28
N ASP A 252 4.94 -27.42 -7.36
CA ASP A 252 3.84 -27.90 -8.20
C ASP A 252 2.48 -27.35 -7.74
N ALA A 253 1.71 -26.80 -8.69
CA ALA A 253 0.41 -26.17 -8.46
C ALA A 253 -0.38 -26.07 -9.78
N ASP A 254 -1.67 -25.75 -9.68
CA ASP A 254 -2.54 -25.54 -10.86
C ASP A 254 -2.15 -24.27 -11.65
N LEU A 255 -1.66 -23.23 -10.96
CA LEU A 255 -1.25 -21.96 -11.55
C LEU A 255 0.12 -21.51 -11.05
N PHE A 256 0.92 -20.94 -11.95
CA PHE A 256 2.15 -20.24 -11.60
C PHE A 256 2.04 -18.75 -11.92
N PHE A 257 2.34 -17.91 -10.94
CA PHE A 257 2.64 -16.49 -11.13
C PHE A 257 4.15 -16.30 -11.11
N VAL A 258 4.70 -15.83 -12.23
CA VAL A 258 6.16 -15.78 -12.44
C VAL A 258 6.66 -14.35 -12.47
N LEU A 259 7.65 -14.06 -11.61
CA LEU A 259 8.35 -12.79 -11.53
C LEU A 259 9.81 -12.97 -11.99
N LEU A 260 10.27 -12.10 -12.87
CA LEU A 260 11.68 -11.92 -13.13
C LEU A 260 12.20 -10.76 -12.29
N ARG A 261 13.20 -11.02 -11.43
CA ARG A 261 13.67 -10.03 -10.44
C ARG A 261 14.20 -8.75 -11.08
N SER A 262 14.77 -8.85 -12.26
CA SER A 262 15.32 -7.73 -13.03
C SER A 262 15.41 -8.08 -14.52
N ASP A 263 15.68 -7.08 -15.35
CA ASP A 263 15.89 -7.23 -16.80
C ASP A 263 17.29 -7.76 -17.16
N LYS A 264 18.09 -8.20 -16.20
CA LYS A 264 19.42 -8.77 -16.47
C LYS A 264 19.29 -10.06 -17.27
N PRO A 265 20.11 -10.26 -18.32
CA PRO A 265 20.08 -11.48 -19.14
C PRO A 265 20.22 -12.77 -18.32
N ALA A 266 21.02 -12.75 -17.24
CA ALA A 266 21.22 -13.91 -16.38
C ALA A 266 19.92 -14.36 -15.67
N VAL A 267 19.00 -13.44 -15.33
CA VAL A 267 17.69 -13.77 -14.74
C VAL A 267 16.81 -14.48 -15.76
N ALA A 268 16.74 -13.96 -16.98
CA ALA A 268 15.98 -14.57 -18.07
C ALA A 268 16.57 -15.95 -18.45
N GLN A 269 17.89 -16.06 -18.51
CA GLN A 269 18.56 -17.33 -18.81
C GLN A 269 18.29 -18.37 -17.72
N ASN A 270 18.38 -17.99 -16.43
CA ASN A 270 18.04 -18.89 -15.33
C ASN A 270 16.60 -19.39 -15.43
N TYR A 271 15.65 -18.52 -15.78
CA TYR A 271 14.25 -18.93 -15.99
C TYR A 271 14.13 -19.97 -17.13
N LEU A 272 14.76 -19.73 -18.27
CA LEU A 272 14.78 -20.67 -19.39
C LEU A 272 15.41 -22.02 -18.99
N ASP A 273 16.49 -22.00 -18.22
CA ASP A 273 17.18 -23.21 -17.76
C ASP A 273 16.34 -24.06 -16.80
N TRP A 274 15.49 -23.40 -15.97
CA TRP A 274 14.53 -24.10 -15.11
C TRP A 274 13.38 -24.68 -15.94
N GLN A 275 12.87 -23.93 -16.92
CA GLN A 275 11.81 -24.40 -17.82
C GLN A 275 12.24 -25.59 -18.67
N ALA A 276 13.49 -25.62 -19.12
CA ALA A 276 14.05 -26.72 -19.93
C ALA A 276 14.25 -28.02 -19.13
N HIS A 277 14.19 -27.97 -17.80
CA HIS A 277 14.44 -29.14 -16.97
C HIS A 277 13.29 -30.15 -17.07
N PRO A 278 13.54 -31.49 -17.19
CA PRO A 278 12.50 -32.51 -17.33
C PRO A 278 11.46 -32.51 -16.21
N LEU A 279 11.85 -32.16 -14.98
CA LEU A 279 10.93 -32.07 -13.84
C LEU A 279 9.93 -30.92 -14.00
N TRP A 280 10.34 -29.78 -14.59
CA TRP A 280 9.43 -28.67 -14.87
C TRP A 280 8.31 -29.07 -15.81
N GLN A 281 8.65 -29.83 -16.86
CA GLN A 281 7.67 -30.29 -17.86
C GLN A 281 6.64 -31.27 -17.29
N ARG A 282 6.86 -31.81 -16.10
CA ARG A 282 5.94 -32.71 -15.41
C ARG A 282 5.00 -32.03 -14.44
N LEU A 283 5.20 -30.73 -14.17
CA LEU A 283 4.36 -29.96 -13.25
C LEU A 283 2.98 -29.68 -13.86
N HIS A 284 1.95 -29.53 -13.00
CA HIS A 284 0.58 -29.31 -13.43
C HIS A 284 0.40 -28.01 -14.24
N ALA A 285 0.88 -26.88 -13.76
CA ALA A 285 0.70 -25.60 -14.43
C ALA A 285 1.30 -25.54 -15.85
N PRO A 286 2.55 -26.01 -16.11
CA PRO A 286 3.10 -26.11 -17.45
C PRO A 286 2.34 -27.07 -18.36
N GLN A 287 1.83 -28.21 -17.85
CA GLN A 287 1.10 -29.21 -18.63
C GLN A 287 -0.33 -28.78 -18.97
N GLN A 288 -1.02 -28.09 -18.06
CA GLN A 288 -2.41 -27.66 -18.24
C GLN A 288 -2.50 -26.34 -19.02
N GLN A 289 -2.30 -26.41 -20.36
CA GLN A 289 -2.45 -25.26 -21.26
C GLN A 289 -1.63 -24.03 -20.86
N GLN A 290 -0.42 -24.24 -20.33
CA GLN A 290 0.50 -23.19 -19.92
C GLN A 290 -0.12 -22.22 -18.88
N GLN A 291 -0.65 -22.75 -17.79
CA GLN A 291 -1.16 -21.93 -16.67
C GLN A 291 0.01 -21.23 -15.92
N VAL A 292 0.89 -20.60 -16.68
CA VAL A 292 2.07 -19.87 -16.22
C VAL A 292 1.92 -18.42 -16.65
N TYR A 293 1.78 -17.53 -15.67
CA TYR A 293 1.47 -16.11 -15.90
C TYR A 293 2.62 -15.22 -15.46
N PRO A 294 3.34 -14.57 -16.39
CA PRO A 294 4.25 -13.49 -16.03
C PRO A 294 3.48 -12.33 -15.38
N VAL A 295 4.00 -11.80 -14.28
CA VAL A 295 3.37 -10.72 -13.52
C VAL A 295 4.37 -9.63 -13.17
N ASP A 296 3.86 -8.44 -12.82
CA ASP A 296 4.68 -7.28 -12.50
C ASP A 296 5.41 -7.46 -11.16
N ASN A 297 6.74 -7.39 -11.20
CA ASN A 297 7.58 -7.59 -10.01
C ASN A 297 7.37 -6.51 -8.94
N VAL A 298 7.07 -5.27 -9.32
CA VAL A 298 6.85 -4.18 -8.36
C VAL A 298 5.54 -4.42 -7.62
N ALA A 299 4.45 -4.66 -8.34
CA ALA A 299 3.14 -4.90 -7.73
C ALA A 299 3.13 -6.14 -6.83
N TRP A 300 3.78 -7.22 -7.24
CA TRP A 300 3.68 -8.53 -6.56
C TRP A 300 4.70 -8.78 -5.46
N SER A 301 5.85 -8.11 -5.48
CA SER A 301 6.95 -8.43 -4.56
C SER A 301 7.55 -7.23 -3.83
N LEU A 302 7.45 -6.03 -4.38
CA LEU A 302 8.25 -4.90 -3.93
C LEU A 302 7.45 -3.73 -3.36
N SER A 303 6.18 -3.59 -3.71
CA SER A 303 5.33 -2.46 -3.29
C SER A 303 4.94 -2.54 -1.81
N GLY A 304 4.44 -3.68 -1.36
CA GLY A 304 4.06 -3.93 0.03
C GLY A 304 2.92 -3.04 0.56
N GLY A 305 2.21 -2.31 -0.30
CA GLY A 305 1.13 -1.39 0.08
C GLY A 305 -0.19 -1.66 -0.63
N ILE A 306 -1.24 -0.94 -0.24
CA ILE A 306 -2.62 -1.15 -0.73
C ILE A 306 -2.79 -0.83 -2.22
N LEU A 307 -2.07 0.18 -2.76
CA LEU A 307 -2.11 0.49 -4.19
C LEU A 307 -1.42 -0.62 -5.00
N GLY A 308 -0.27 -1.11 -4.51
CA GLY A 308 0.40 -2.26 -5.10
C GLY A 308 -0.46 -3.52 -5.05
N ALA A 309 -1.16 -3.78 -3.95
CA ALA A 309 -2.13 -4.88 -3.84
C ALA A 309 -3.27 -4.74 -4.86
N ASN A 310 -3.80 -3.54 -5.08
CA ASN A 310 -4.79 -3.28 -6.11
C ASN A 310 -4.26 -3.53 -7.52
N ASN A 311 -3.00 -3.19 -7.80
CA ASN A 311 -2.35 -3.52 -9.08
C ASN A 311 -2.24 -5.04 -9.28
N MET A 312 -2.02 -5.83 -8.20
CA MET A 312 -2.09 -7.30 -8.29
C MET A 312 -3.49 -7.78 -8.69
N LEU A 313 -4.57 -7.20 -8.12
CA LEU A 313 -5.94 -7.54 -8.56
C LEU A 313 -6.14 -7.22 -10.04
N ASP A 314 -5.64 -6.06 -10.51
CA ASP A 314 -5.68 -5.70 -11.95
C ASP A 314 -4.97 -6.73 -12.83
N ASP A 315 -3.81 -7.22 -12.39
CA ASP A 315 -3.06 -8.26 -13.11
C ASP A 315 -3.86 -9.56 -13.19
N ILE A 316 -4.43 -10.01 -12.08
CA ILE A 316 -5.25 -11.23 -12.03
C ILE A 316 -6.50 -11.07 -12.90
N GLU A 317 -7.19 -9.93 -12.81
CA GLU A 317 -8.34 -9.63 -13.66
C GLU A 317 -7.98 -9.70 -15.15
N ARG A 318 -6.88 -9.07 -15.57
CA ARG A 318 -6.41 -9.11 -16.97
C ARG A 318 -6.09 -10.54 -17.44
N GLN A 319 -5.44 -11.35 -16.61
CA GLN A 319 -5.10 -12.73 -16.96
C GLN A 319 -6.34 -13.61 -17.14
N PHE A 320 -7.37 -13.35 -16.34
CA PHE A 320 -8.55 -14.19 -16.34
C PHE A 320 -9.78 -13.56 -17.05
N ALA A 321 -9.84 -12.25 -17.31
CA ALA A 321 -10.93 -11.61 -18.07
C ALA A 321 -10.83 -11.87 -19.59
N GLY A 322 -9.63 -11.90 -20.16
CA GLY A 322 -9.39 -11.87 -21.60
C GLY A 322 -9.83 -13.12 -22.40
N LYS A 323 -10.22 -14.24 -21.75
CA LYS A 323 -10.70 -15.45 -22.45
C LYS A 323 -12.23 -15.53 -22.56
N ALA A 324 -12.98 -14.82 -21.72
CA ALA A 324 -14.44 -14.84 -21.76
C ALA A 324 -15.00 -14.01 -22.93
N GLU A 325 -14.46 -12.82 -23.18
CA GLU A 325 -14.88 -11.96 -24.30
C GLU A 325 -14.56 -12.56 -25.67
N SER A 326 -13.42 -13.26 -25.80
CA SER A 326 -13.05 -13.92 -27.07
C SER A 326 -13.93 -15.12 -27.40
N VAL A 327 -14.50 -15.82 -26.41
CA VAL A 327 -15.42 -16.96 -26.60
C VAL A 327 -16.82 -16.47 -26.94
N VAL A 328 -17.29 -15.38 -26.31
CA VAL A 328 -18.57 -14.74 -26.62
C VAL A 328 -18.54 -14.19 -28.04
N LYS A 329 -17.49 -13.43 -28.39
CA LYS A 329 -17.34 -12.85 -29.73
C LYS A 329 -17.20 -13.92 -30.84
N LYS A 330 -16.51 -15.04 -30.58
CA LYS A 330 -16.47 -16.18 -31.54
C LYS A 330 -17.81 -16.90 -31.67
N ARG A 331 -18.61 -17.00 -30.60
CA ARG A 331 -19.96 -17.60 -30.66
C ARG A 331 -20.93 -16.71 -31.40
N ASP A 332 -20.85 -15.40 -31.25
CA ASP A 332 -21.73 -14.46 -31.93
C ASP A 332 -21.42 -14.39 -33.44
N ILE A 333 -20.13 -14.37 -33.81
CA ILE A 333 -19.69 -14.43 -35.21
C ILE A 333 -20.04 -15.77 -35.84
N ALA A 334 -19.97 -16.89 -35.10
CA ALA A 334 -20.37 -18.21 -35.62
C ALA A 334 -21.89 -18.33 -35.82
N LYS A 335 -22.71 -17.69 -34.96
CA LYS A 335 -24.15 -17.60 -35.13
C LYS A 335 -24.56 -16.71 -36.31
N GLU A 336 -23.89 -15.61 -36.51
CA GLU A 336 -24.16 -14.67 -37.61
C GLU A 336 -23.81 -15.27 -38.99
N ASN A 337 -22.72 -16.08 -39.04
CA ASN A 337 -22.34 -16.80 -40.26
C ASN A 337 -23.18 -18.06 -40.54
N ALA A 338 -23.92 -18.59 -39.55
CA ALA A 338 -24.81 -19.72 -39.72
C ALA A 338 -26.25 -19.30 -40.14
N THR A 339 -26.51 -18.00 -40.14
CA THR A 339 -27.84 -17.43 -40.50
C THR A 339 -27.82 -16.71 -41.84
N ARG A 340 -26.68 -16.72 -42.54
CA ARG A 340 -26.51 -16.30 -43.93
C ARG A 340 -26.32 -17.54 -44.82
#